data_eb7a811b74c9da6c0d095bdb59478916
#
_entry.id   eb7a811b74c9da6c0d095bdb59478916
#
_cell.length_a   1.000
_cell.length_b   1.000
_cell.length_c   1.000
_cell.angle_alpha   90.00
_cell.angle_beta   90.00
_cell.angle_gamma   90.00
#
_symmetry.space_group_name_H-M   'P 1'
#
loop_
_entity.id
_entity.type
_entity.pdbx_description
1 polymer ?
#
loop_
_entity_poly.entity_id
_entity_poly.type
_entity_poly.pdbx_seq_one_letter_code
_entity_poly.pdbx_strand_id
1 'polypeptide(L)'
;QKAAFFNTETETTVIVEDYGESVGVHVTDDGIAFIGIGTLGISSGKVYDLNTGTDLGDTQDWVYDKYGIIIPAGYINYISPDGRFVLGTKAESSAMGVSFINWYIAPPLAK
;
A
#
# COMPACT_ATOMS: atom_id res chain seq x y z
N GLN A 1 13.71 -8.80 5.16
CA GLN A 1 13.22 -7.48 5.52
C GLN A 1 11.73 -7.56 5.85
N LYS A 2 11.32 -6.87 6.89
CA LYS A 2 9.93 -6.83 7.32
C LYS A 2 9.44 -5.39 7.29
N ALA A 3 8.17 -5.19 6.95
CA ALA A 3 7.56 -3.87 7.00
C ALA A 3 7.58 -3.36 8.44
N ALA A 4 7.96 -2.09 8.61
CA ALA A 4 8.04 -1.46 9.91
C ALA A 4 7.52 -0.02 9.82
N PHE A 5 6.83 0.40 10.87
CA PHE A 5 6.23 1.74 10.93
C PHE A 5 6.53 2.37 12.28
N PHE A 6 6.94 3.62 12.26
CA PHE A 6 7.31 4.35 13.46
C PHE A 6 6.17 5.29 13.87
N ASN A 7 5.75 5.18 15.15
CA ASN A 7 4.75 6.09 15.71
C ASN A 7 5.47 7.23 16.40
N THR A 8 5.34 8.44 15.86
CA THR A 8 6.05 9.62 16.37
C THR A 8 5.51 10.11 17.71
N GLU A 9 4.25 9.82 18.04
CA GLU A 9 3.66 10.24 19.30
C GLU A 9 4.13 9.37 20.46
N THR A 10 4.18 8.06 20.25
CA THR A 10 4.60 7.12 21.29
C THR A 10 6.07 6.77 21.20
N GLU A 11 6.75 7.17 20.14
CA GLU A 11 8.16 6.85 19.86
C GLU A 11 8.41 5.34 19.83
N THR A 12 7.44 4.59 19.29
CA THR A 12 7.53 3.13 19.17
C THR A 12 7.53 2.72 17.71
N THR A 13 8.18 1.58 17.44
CA THR A 13 8.19 0.97 16.12
C THR A 13 7.32 -0.28 16.13
N VAL A 14 6.44 -0.39 15.14
CA VAL A 14 5.62 -1.59 14.94
C VAL A 14 6.20 -2.35 13.75
N ILE A 15 6.56 -3.60 13.96
CA ILE A 15 7.05 -4.48 12.91
C ILE A 15 5.93 -5.44 12.55
N VAL A 16 5.57 -5.47 11.25
CA VAL A 16 4.54 -6.38 10.78
C VAL A 16 5.21 -7.67 10.33
N GLU A 17 4.98 -8.74 11.06
CA GLU A 17 5.64 -10.02 10.81
C GLU A 17 4.78 -11.03 10.06
N ASP A 18 3.56 -10.65 9.71
CA ASP A 18 2.58 -11.53 9.08
C ASP A 18 2.98 -11.92 7.66
N TYR A 19 3.85 -11.15 7.03
CA TYR A 19 4.28 -11.37 5.65
C TYR A 19 5.75 -11.73 5.61
N GLY A 20 6.19 -12.40 4.54
CA GLY A 20 7.60 -12.71 4.33
C GLY A 20 8.39 -11.43 4.02
N GLU A 21 9.10 -11.42 2.90
CA GLU A 21 9.78 -10.19 2.48
C GLU A 21 8.76 -9.11 2.19
N SER A 22 8.88 -7.99 2.91
CA SER A 22 7.92 -6.90 2.79
C SER A 22 8.59 -5.60 3.18
N VAL A 23 7.97 -4.49 2.74
CA VAL A 23 8.46 -3.16 3.05
C VAL A 23 7.25 -2.27 3.36
N GLY A 24 7.39 -1.43 4.39
CA GLY A 24 6.40 -0.42 4.70
C GLY A 24 6.49 0.72 3.68
N VAL A 25 5.38 1.05 3.05
CA VAL A 25 5.35 2.07 2.01
C VAL A 25 4.71 3.35 2.51
N HIS A 26 3.55 3.25 3.15
CA HIS A 26 2.81 4.42 3.62
C HIS A 26 1.91 4.02 4.78
N VAL A 27 1.63 4.95 5.66
CA VAL A 27 0.67 4.74 6.75
C VAL A 27 -0.13 6.03 6.94
N THR A 28 -1.43 5.86 7.16
CA THR A 28 -2.33 6.99 7.40
C THR A 28 -2.34 7.37 8.89
N ASP A 29 -2.87 8.55 9.19
CA ASP A 29 -2.94 9.03 10.58
C ASP A 29 -3.82 8.13 11.46
N ASP A 30 -4.79 7.45 10.87
CA ASP A 30 -5.65 6.52 11.60
C ASP A 30 -5.09 5.09 11.67
N GLY A 31 -3.84 4.89 11.26
CA GLY A 31 -3.13 3.64 11.48
C GLY A 31 -3.35 2.58 10.40
N ILE A 32 -3.80 2.97 9.22
CA ILE A 32 -3.93 2.03 8.09
C ILE A 32 -2.61 2.02 7.33
N ALA A 33 -1.97 0.87 7.28
CA ALA A 33 -0.65 0.70 6.68
C ALA A 33 -0.74 0.06 5.30
N PHE A 34 0.05 0.56 4.38
CA PHE A 34 0.17 0.03 3.03
C PHE A 34 1.55 -0.60 2.88
N ILE A 35 1.57 -1.87 2.51
CA ILE A 35 2.76 -2.72 2.56
C ILE A 35 3.02 -3.30 1.19
N GLY A 36 4.26 -3.21 0.73
CA GLY A 36 4.69 -3.85 -0.50
C GLY A 36 5.27 -5.23 -0.19
N ILE A 37 4.93 -6.22 -1.00
CA ILE A 37 5.33 -7.62 -0.81
C ILE A 37 6.24 -8.05 -1.95
N GLY A 38 7.36 -8.66 -1.63
CA GLY A 38 8.29 -9.22 -2.60
C GLY A 38 9.73 -8.81 -2.34
N THR A 39 10.68 -9.47 -3.01
CA THR A 39 12.10 -9.21 -2.85
C THR A 39 12.71 -8.41 -4.00
N LEU A 40 12.47 -8.85 -5.22
CA LEU A 40 13.00 -8.20 -6.42
C LEU A 40 11.85 -7.63 -7.21
N GLY A 41 11.70 -6.32 -7.15
CA GLY A 41 10.56 -5.69 -7.79
C GLY A 41 9.29 -6.08 -7.06
N ILE A 42 8.89 -5.28 -6.10
CA ILE A 42 7.68 -5.50 -5.31
C ILE A 42 6.50 -5.66 -6.26
N SER A 43 5.85 -6.82 -6.26
CA SER A 43 4.83 -7.15 -7.25
C SER A 43 3.41 -7.10 -6.71
N SER A 44 3.23 -7.04 -5.40
CA SER A 44 1.89 -7.01 -4.80
C SER A 44 1.89 -6.13 -3.57
N GLY A 45 0.69 -5.88 -3.04
CA GLY A 45 0.54 -5.05 -1.86
C GLY A 45 -0.53 -5.58 -0.94
N LYS A 46 -0.38 -5.23 0.32
CA LYS A 46 -1.33 -5.56 1.39
C LYS A 46 -1.71 -4.31 2.13
N VAL A 47 -2.90 -4.32 2.70
CA VAL A 47 -3.39 -3.27 3.59
C VAL A 47 -3.55 -3.87 4.97
N TYR A 48 -3.09 -3.16 5.99
CA TYR A 48 -3.00 -3.70 7.33
C TYR A 48 -3.40 -2.64 8.35
N ASP A 49 -4.22 -3.05 9.32
CA ASP A 49 -4.61 -2.15 10.42
C ASP A 49 -3.64 -2.33 11.57
N LEU A 50 -2.80 -1.32 11.82
CA LEU A 50 -1.80 -1.37 12.90
C LEU A 50 -2.44 -1.33 14.28
N ASN A 51 -3.63 -0.74 14.41
CA ASN A 51 -4.29 -0.62 15.72
C ASN A 51 -4.78 -1.95 16.25
N THR A 52 -5.25 -2.83 15.36
CA THR A 52 -5.84 -4.11 15.75
C THR A 52 -4.94 -5.29 15.37
N GLY A 53 -3.90 -5.07 14.58
CA GLY A 53 -3.06 -6.15 14.07
C GLY A 53 -3.79 -7.01 13.05
N THR A 54 -4.64 -6.43 12.23
CA THR A 54 -5.51 -7.15 11.31
C THR A 54 -5.12 -6.91 9.87
N ASP A 55 -5.00 -7.99 9.10
CA ASP A 55 -4.82 -7.95 7.64
C ASP A 55 -6.17 -7.54 7.02
N LEU A 56 -6.15 -6.46 6.25
CA LEU A 56 -7.35 -5.96 5.57
C LEU A 56 -7.45 -6.44 4.12
N GLY A 57 -6.52 -7.30 3.68
CA GLY A 57 -6.57 -7.91 2.36
C GLY A 57 -5.60 -7.31 1.37
N ASP A 58 -5.69 -7.78 0.14
CA ASP A 58 -4.86 -7.27 -0.95
C ASP A 58 -5.24 -5.83 -1.28
N THR A 59 -4.26 -5.07 -1.73
CA THR A 59 -4.48 -3.67 -2.12
C THR A 59 -5.60 -3.54 -3.15
N GLN A 60 -5.65 -4.43 -4.13
CA GLN A 60 -6.68 -4.41 -5.17
C GLN A 60 -8.08 -4.55 -4.58
N ASP A 61 -8.27 -5.49 -3.67
CA ASP A 61 -9.55 -5.74 -3.03
C ASP A 61 -9.97 -4.57 -2.15
N TRP A 62 -9.01 -4.02 -1.41
CA TRP A 62 -9.26 -2.88 -0.53
C TRP A 62 -9.70 -1.65 -1.34
N VAL A 63 -9.04 -1.39 -2.46
CA VAL A 63 -9.39 -0.26 -3.33
C VAL A 63 -10.76 -0.47 -3.97
N TYR A 64 -11.05 -1.69 -4.39
CA TYR A 64 -12.35 -1.99 -4.98
C TYR A 64 -13.48 -1.78 -3.97
N ASP A 65 -13.28 -2.26 -2.74
CA ASP A 65 -14.29 -2.11 -1.70
C ASP A 65 -14.53 -0.66 -1.31
N LYS A 66 -13.46 0.15 -1.30
CA LYS A 66 -13.54 1.54 -0.85
C LYS A 66 -13.98 2.50 -1.96
N TYR A 67 -13.50 2.29 -3.17
CA TYR A 67 -13.67 3.25 -4.28
C TYR A 67 -14.50 2.69 -5.44
N GLY A 68 -14.76 1.40 -5.48
CA GLY A 68 -15.46 0.77 -6.59
C GLY A 68 -14.64 0.72 -7.88
N ILE A 69 -13.33 0.81 -7.77
CA ILE A 69 -12.42 0.91 -8.92
C ILE A 69 -11.52 -0.31 -8.95
N ILE A 70 -11.32 -0.88 -10.15
CA ILE A 70 -10.40 -1.99 -10.36
C ILE A 70 -9.04 -1.41 -10.76
N ILE A 71 -8.01 -1.71 -9.96
CA ILE A 71 -6.66 -1.25 -10.22
C ILE A 71 -5.76 -2.43 -10.59
N PRO A 72 -4.62 -2.18 -11.26
CA PRO A 72 -3.64 -3.24 -11.50
C PRO A 72 -3.03 -3.73 -10.19
N ALA A 73 -2.46 -4.93 -10.20
CA ALA A 73 -1.75 -5.46 -9.06
C ALA A 73 -0.60 -4.54 -8.68
N GLY A 74 -0.32 -4.44 -7.38
CA GLY A 74 0.75 -3.58 -6.90
C GLY A 74 0.48 -3.09 -5.50
N TYR A 75 1.07 -1.96 -5.17
CA TYR A 75 0.95 -1.39 -3.83
C TYR A 75 0.64 0.09 -3.89
N ILE A 76 0.11 0.60 -2.78
CA ILE A 76 -0.21 2.03 -2.65
C ILE A 76 0.99 2.75 -2.06
N ASN A 77 1.44 3.80 -2.75
CA ASN A 77 2.55 4.65 -2.29
C ASN A 77 2.06 5.77 -1.37
N TYR A 78 0.85 6.26 -1.59
CA TYR A 78 0.34 7.41 -0.88
C TYR A 78 -1.18 7.47 -1.00
N ILE A 79 -1.82 7.87 0.07
CA ILE A 79 -3.23 8.24 0.07
C ILE A 79 -3.37 9.57 0.80
N SER A 80 -4.13 10.50 0.23
CA SER A 80 -4.34 11.81 0.86
C SER A 80 -5.15 11.65 2.15
N PRO A 81 -5.02 12.60 3.11
CA PRO A 81 -5.73 12.50 4.38
C PRO A 81 -7.25 12.37 4.23
N ASP A 82 -7.83 12.96 3.20
CA ASP A 82 -9.27 12.84 2.94
C ASP A 82 -9.64 11.60 2.13
N GLY A 83 -8.64 10.79 1.73
CA GLY A 83 -8.86 9.58 0.98
C GLY A 83 -9.29 9.76 -0.46
N ARG A 84 -9.22 10.97 -0.99
CA ARG A 84 -9.71 11.26 -2.35
C ARG A 84 -8.66 11.10 -3.42
N PHE A 85 -7.40 11.11 -3.06
CA PHE A 85 -6.28 10.92 -3.98
C PHE A 85 -5.46 9.72 -3.54
N VAL A 86 -5.24 8.77 -4.44
CA VAL A 86 -4.44 7.57 -4.19
C VAL A 86 -3.42 7.43 -5.29
N LEU A 87 -2.17 7.20 -4.91
CA LEU A 87 -1.08 6.94 -5.84
C LEU A 87 -0.53 5.55 -5.59
N GLY A 88 -0.41 4.76 -6.64
CA GLY A 88 0.10 3.41 -6.51
C GLY A 88 1.09 3.04 -7.59
N THR A 89 1.72 1.90 -7.43
CA THR A 89 2.73 1.38 -8.33
C THR A 89 2.49 -0.09 -8.59
N LYS A 90 2.63 -0.48 -9.87
CA LYS A 90 2.63 -1.87 -10.31
C LYS A 90 4.04 -2.19 -10.83
N ALA A 91 4.59 -3.32 -10.43
CA ALA A 91 5.84 -3.81 -10.97
C ALA A 91 5.56 -4.88 -12.02
N GLU A 92 6.21 -4.79 -13.17
CA GLU A 92 6.12 -5.79 -14.24
C GLU A 92 7.49 -6.37 -14.52
N SER A 93 7.57 -7.70 -14.55
CA SER A 93 8.78 -8.41 -14.93
C SER A 93 8.70 -8.83 -16.39
N SER A 94 9.82 -8.72 -17.10
CA SER A 94 9.93 -9.15 -18.49
C SER A 94 11.33 -9.70 -18.72
N ALA A 95 11.56 -10.22 -19.94
CA ALA A 95 12.90 -10.68 -20.32
C ALA A 95 13.92 -9.55 -20.32
N MET A 96 13.48 -8.31 -20.38
CA MET A 96 14.34 -7.12 -20.37
C MET A 96 14.60 -6.59 -18.96
N GLY A 97 13.98 -7.17 -17.94
CA GLY A 97 14.12 -6.72 -16.55
C GLY A 97 12.79 -6.39 -15.92
N VAL A 98 12.83 -5.54 -14.89
CA VAL A 98 11.64 -5.12 -14.17
C VAL A 98 11.33 -3.67 -14.50
N SER A 99 10.09 -3.37 -14.81
CA SER A 99 9.62 -2.00 -15.01
C SER A 99 8.50 -1.68 -14.02
N PHE A 100 8.34 -0.39 -13.72
CA PHE A 100 7.34 0.08 -12.78
C PHE A 100 6.37 1.00 -13.48
N ILE A 101 5.08 0.79 -13.24
CA ILE A 101 4.01 1.61 -13.80
C ILE A 101 3.28 2.27 -12.63
N ASN A 102 3.22 3.60 -12.64
CA ASN A 102 2.47 4.34 -11.63
C ASN A 102 1.04 4.53 -12.09
N TRP A 103 0.11 4.42 -11.15
CA TRP A 103 -1.31 4.69 -11.38
C TRP A 103 -1.83 5.59 -10.26
N TYR A 104 -2.93 6.26 -10.53
CA TYR A 104 -3.54 7.12 -9.51
C TYR A 104 -5.05 7.14 -9.65
N ILE A 105 -5.70 7.43 -8.52
CA ILE A 105 -7.13 7.71 -8.43
C ILE A 105 -7.26 9.13 -7.93
N ALA A 106 -8.03 9.94 -8.63
CA ALA A 106 -8.26 11.33 -8.26
C ALA A 106 -9.76 11.63 -8.34
N PRO A 107 -10.25 12.58 -7.54
CA PRO A 107 -11.65 12.98 -7.65
C PRO A 107 -11.91 13.60 -9.02
N PRO A 108 -13.16 13.54 -9.51
CA PRO A 108 -13.51 14.26 -10.73
C PRO A 108 -13.28 15.75 -10.54
N LEU A 109 -12.99 16.43 -11.64
CA LEU A 109 -12.84 17.88 -11.60
C LEU A 109 -14.14 18.52 -11.13
N ALA A 110 -13.99 19.53 -10.30
CA ALA A 110 -15.15 20.32 -9.85
C ALA A 110 -15.76 21.07 -11.04
N LYS A 111 -17.06 21.16 -11.03
CA LYS A 111 -17.79 21.87 -12.07
C LYS A 111 -18.24 23.23 -11.57
#